data_bbd6116c544d9c106712b3c59e411628
#
_entry.id   bbd6116c544d9c106712b3c59e411628
#
_cell.length_a   1.000
_cell.length_b   1.000
_cell.length_c   1.000
_cell.angle_alpha   90.00
_cell.angle_beta   90.00
_cell.angle_gamma   90.00
#
_symmetry.space_group_name_H-M   'P 1'
#
loop_
_entity.id
_entity.type
_entity.pdbx_description
1 polymer ?
#
loop_
_entity_poly.entity_id
_entity_poly.type
_entity_poly.pdbx_seq_one_letter_code
_entity_poly.pdbx_strand_id
1 'polypeptide(L)'
;MLIQPSIALFEPDIPQNAGAIMRLCACLDLPLHVIEPCGFLLDDRKLRRAGMDYLAGVSMSRHVDWQAFEDSTPAHRRILASAHAEVLLPDFDFAPGDIIVMGRESAGAPDYVHQACQHRVRLPLVSGQRSINVAQAASIFAFEACRQLHWFSHLGDETRDDSIE
;
A
#
# COMPACT_ATOMS: atom_id res chain seq x y z
N MET A 1 14.14 -11.50 13.18
CA MET A 1 13.91 -11.18 11.77
C MET A 1 12.86 -10.10 11.73
N LEU A 2 13.20 -8.91 11.25
CA LEU A 2 12.24 -7.82 11.11
C LEU A 2 11.29 -8.17 9.96
N ILE A 3 10.00 -8.13 10.26
CA ILE A 3 8.95 -8.37 9.26
C ILE A 3 8.47 -7.00 8.81
N GLN A 4 8.72 -6.67 7.54
CA GLN A 4 8.30 -5.40 6.94
C GLN A 4 6.78 -5.27 6.88
N PRO A 5 6.25 -4.04 6.91
CA PRO A 5 4.87 -3.81 6.54
C PRO A 5 4.68 -4.07 5.04
N SER A 6 3.44 -4.28 4.62
CA SER A 6 3.11 -4.44 3.20
C SER A 6 1.92 -3.55 2.81
N ILE A 7 1.70 -3.38 1.51
CA ILE A 7 0.57 -2.63 0.97
C ILE A 7 -0.33 -3.58 0.19
N ALA A 8 -1.65 -3.44 0.35
CA ALA A 8 -2.65 -4.12 -0.45
C ALA A 8 -3.54 -3.10 -1.17
N LEU A 9 -3.68 -3.25 -2.47
CA LEU A 9 -4.60 -2.47 -3.30
C LEU A 9 -5.87 -3.28 -3.52
N PHE A 10 -6.98 -2.81 -2.95
CA PHE A 10 -8.28 -3.42 -3.16
C PHE A 10 -8.90 -2.89 -4.44
N GLU A 11 -9.01 -3.75 -5.44
CA GLU A 11 -9.65 -3.48 -6.74
C GLU A 11 -9.27 -2.10 -7.32
N PRO A 12 -7.97 -1.80 -7.51
CA PRO A 12 -7.54 -0.48 -7.97
C PRO A 12 -8.11 -0.19 -9.36
N ASP A 13 -8.63 1.01 -9.59
CA ASP A 13 -9.30 1.39 -10.84
C ASP A 13 -8.55 2.47 -11.64
N ILE A 14 -7.53 3.10 -11.07
CA ILE A 14 -6.69 4.10 -11.77
C ILE A 14 -5.25 3.57 -11.94
N PRO A 15 -4.83 3.23 -13.19
CA PRO A 15 -3.53 2.62 -13.43
C PRO A 15 -2.34 3.49 -13.01
N GLN A 16 -2.45 4.82 -13.11
CA GLN A 16 -1.40 5.75 -12.71
C GLN A 16 -1.13 5.69 -11.20
N ASN A 17 -2.18 5.57 -10.38
CA ASN A 17 -2.06 5.43 -8.94
C ASN A 17 -1.43 4.10 -8.56
N ALA A 18 -1.89 3.01 -9.18
CA ALA A 18 -1.31 1.69 -8.98
C ALA A 18 0.19 1.69 -9.32
N GLY A 19 0.57 2.30 -10.45
CA GLY A 19 1.96 2.44 -10.85
C GLY A 19 2.81 3.23 -9.86
N ALA A 20 2.28 4.34 -9.34
CA ALA A 20 2.97 5.14 -8.32
C ALA A 20 3.18 4.35 -7.02
N ILE A 21 2.19 3.54 -6.61
CA ILE A 21 2.30 2.69 -5.42
C ILE A 21 3.28 1.52 -5.66
N MET A 22 3.28 0.93 -6.86
CA MET A 22 4.28 -0.09 -7.23
C MET A 22 5.71 0.47 -7.11
N ARG A 23 5.92 1.69 -7.61
CA ARG A 23 7.22 2.36 -7.46
C ARG A 23 7.59 2.64 -6.01
N LEU A 24 6.64 3.11 -5.20
CA LEU A 24 6.83 3.30 -3.77
C LEU A 24 7.29 2.01 -3.10
N CYS A 25 6.60 0.89 -3.38
CA CYS A 25 6.94 -0.43 -2.83
C CYS A 25 8.35 -0.88 -3.25
N ALA A 26 8.71 -0.67 -4.52
CA ALA A 26 10.07 -0.95 -5.01
C ALA A 26 11.14 -0.14 -4.27
N CYS A 27 10.88 1.16 -4.07
CA CYS A 27 11.85 2.06 -3.42
C CYS A 27 12.01 1.80 -1.91
N LEU A 28 10.99 1.28 -1.26
CA LEU A 28 11.00 1.00 0.17
C LEU A 28 11.15 -0.48 0.51
N ASP A 29 11.36 -1.33 -0.50
CA ASP A 29 11.42 -2.80 -0.37
C ASP A 29 10.23 -3.37 0.40
N LEU A 30 9.01 -2.96 0.00
CA LEU A 30 7.76 -3.39 0.62
C LEU A 30 7.03 -4.39 -0.28
N PRO A 31 6.51 -5.50 0.26
CA PRO A 31 5.63 -6.38 -0.49
C PRO A 31 4.34 -5.65 -0.89
N LEU A 32 3.86 -5.97 -2.10
CA LEU A 32 2.62 -5.42 -2.64
C LEU A 32 1.64 -6.54 -2.96
N HIS A 33 0.42 -6.43 -2.47
CA HIS A 33 -0.71 -7.27 -2.83
C HIS A 33 -1.65 -6.49 -3.75
N VAL A 34 -2.04 -7.09 -4.86
CA VAL A 34 -3.06 -6.52 -5.76
C VAL A 34 -4.25 -7.46 -5.78
N ILE A 35 -5.39 -6.96 -5.32
CA ILE A 35 -6.65 -7.71 -5.23
C ILE A 35 -7.52 -7.33 -6.42
N GLU A 36 -7.83 -8.31 -7.25
CA GLU A 36 -8.64 -8.13 -8.46
C GLU A 36 -10.15 -8.20 -8.14
N PRO A 37 -11.02 -7.70 -9.05
CA PRO A 37 -10.70 -7.17 -10.37
C PRO A 37 -10.14 -5.75 -10.33
N CYS A 38 -9.17 -5.46 -11.21
CA CYS A 38 -8.71 -4.09 -11.42
C CYS A 38 -9.56 -3.41 -12.50
N GLY A 39 -9.73 -2.08 -12.41
CA GLY A 39 -10.38 -1.27 -13.44
C GLY A 39 -9.56 -1.13 -14.74
N PHE A 40 -8.40 -1.77 -14.81
CA PHE A 40 -7.48 -1.78 -15.95
C PHE A 40 -6.81 -3.15 -16.10
N LEU A 41 -6.24 -3.41 -17.28
CA LEU A 41 -5.47 -4.64 -17.47
C LEU A 41 -4.10 -4.51 -16.77
N LEU A 42 -3.87 -5.35 -15.80
CA LEU A 42 -2.58 -5.52 -15.14
C LEU A 42 -1.69 -6.36 -16.08
N ASP A 43 -1.22 -5.74 -17.18
CA ASP A 43 -0.34 -6.37 -18.17
C ASP A 43 1.09 -5.91 -17.92
N ASP A 44 1.93 -6.83 -17.48
CA ASP A 44 3.35 -6.59 -17.21
C ASP A 44 4.06 -5.95 -18.40
N ARG A 45 3.64 -6.27 -19.64
CA ARG A 45 4.22 -5.73 -20.85
C ARG A 45 3.85 -4.26 -21.06
N LYS A 46 2.60 -3.85 -20.72
CA LYS A 46 2.15 -2.46 -20.79
C LYS A 46 2.73 -1.62 -19.66
N LEU A 47 2.85 -2.20 -18.47
CA LEU A 47 3.46 -1.56 -17.31
C LEU A 47 4.95 -1.28 -17.57
N ARG A 48 5.70 -2.23 -18.15
CA ARG A 48 7.10 -2.02 -18.56
C ARG A 48 7.25 -0.96 -19.65
N ARG A 49 6.33 -0.90 -20.62
CA ARG A 49 6.35 0.13 -21.68
C ARG A 49 6.02 1.54 -21.17
N ALA A 50 5.33 1.64 -20.04
CA ALA A 50 5.03 2.92 -19.39
C ALA A 50 6.20 3.47 -18.54
N GLY A 51 7.42 2.90 -18.69
CA GLY A 51 8.61 3.33 -17.94
C GLY A 51 8.66 2.79 -16.52
N MET A 52 7.93 1.71 -16.24
CA MET A 52 7.96 1.04 -14.93
C MET A 52 9.02 -0.07 -14.92
N ASP A 53 10.27 0.27 -15.23
CA ASP A 53 11.40 -0.66 -15.21
C ASP A 53 11.69 -1.22 -13.81
N TYR A 54 11.12 -0.62 -12.78
CA TYR A 54 11.25 -1.02 -11.36
C TYR A 54 10.34 -2.17 -10.95
N LEU A 55 9.44 -2.66 -11.81
CA LEU A 55 8.59 -3.82 -11.48
C LEU A 55 9.42 -5.09 -11.20
N ALA A 56 10.63 -5.16 -11.72
CA ALA A 56 11.56 -6.26 -11.42
C ALA A 56 12.04 -6.27 -9.96
N GLY A 57 11.90 -5.14 -9.25
CA GLY A 57 12.28 -4.99 -7.83
C GLY A 57 11.13 -5.09 -6.84
N VAL A 58 9.88 -5.23 -7.31
CA VAL A 58 8.71 -5.32 -6.42
C VAL A 58 8.36 -6.77 -6.14
N SER A 59 8.32 -7.16 -4.87
CA SER A 59 7.69 -8.42 -4.44
C SER A 59 6.17 -8.28 -4.52
N MET A 60 5.58 -8.58 -5.69
CA MET A 60 4.15 -8.40 -5.95
C MET A 60 3.41 -9.73 -5.99
N SER A 61 2.33 -9.83 -5.22
CA SER A 61 1.37 -10.94 -5.23
C SER A 61 0.03 -10.48 -5.78
N ARG A 62 -0.54 -11.24 -6.71
CA ARG A 62 -1.89 -11.00 -7.26
C ARG A 62 -2.89 -11.98 -6.68
N HIS A 63 -4.05 -11.49 -6.32
CA HIS A 63 -5.14 -12.28 -5.76
C HIS A 63 -6.39 -12.09 -6.62
N VAL A 64 -7.02 -13.18 -7.00
CA VAL A 64 -8.21 -13.17 -7.88
C VAL A 64 -9.41 -12.46 -7.26
N ASP A 65 -9.44 -12.39 -5.92
CA ASP A 65 -10.47 -11.70 -5.15
C ASP A 65 -9.99 -11.46 -3.70
N TRP A 66 -10.85 -10.83 -2.90
CA TRP A 66 -10.59 -10.56 -1.49
C TRP A 66 -10.41 -11.83 -0.66
N GLN A 67 -11.19 -12.88 -0.91
CA GLN A 67 -11.09 -14.14 -0.17
C GLN A 67 -9.74 -14.82 -0.39
N ALA A 68 -9.26 -14.87 -1.63
CA ALA A 68 -7.94 -15.42 -1.94
C ALA A 68 -6.81 -14.62 -1.25
N PHE A 69 -6.97 -13.30 -1.11
CA PHE A 69 -6.05 -12.46 -0.36
C PHE A 69 -6.08 -12.82 1.14
N GLU A 70 -7.26 -12.95 1.74
CA GLU A 70 -7.39 -13.33 3.16
C GLU A 70 -6.78 -14.69 3.44
N ASP A 71 -7.05 -15.67 2.60
CA ASP A 71 -6.54 -17.03 2.72
C ASP A 71 -5.00 -17.09 2.62
N SER A 72 -4.41 -16.19 1.85
CA SER A 72 -2.95 -16.08 1.69
C SER A 72 -2.26 -15.33 2.84
N THR A 73 -3.03 -14.57 3.64
CA THR A 73 -2.51 -13.70 4.71
C THR A 73 -3.20 -13.91 6.06
N PRO A 74 -3.40 -15.16 6.53
CA PRO A 74 -4.28 -15.45 7.67
C PRO A 74 -3.77 -14.89 9.00
N ALA A 75 -2.46 -14.75 9.17
CA ALA A 75 -1.83 -14.30 10.41
C ALA A 75 -1.55 -12.78 10.46
N HIS A 76 -1.88 -12.04 9.39
CA HIS A 76 -1.53 -10.63 9.30
C HIS A 76 -2.70 -9.72 9.71
N ARG A 77 -2.38 -8.66 10.46
CA ARG A 77 -3.35 -7.59 10.71
C ARG A 77 -3.54 -6.76 9.44
N ARG A 78 -4.77 -6.42 9.14
CA ARG A 78 -5.16 -5.57 8.01
C ARG A 78 -5.59 -4.22 8.54
N ILE A 79 -4.93 -3.17 8.06
CA ILE A 79 -5.14 -1.78 8.47
C ILE A 79 -5.74 -1.04 7.28
N LEU A 80 -7.04 -0.82 7.29
CA LEU A 80 -7.72 -0.11 6.20
C LEU A 80 -7.51 1.39 6.32
N ALA A 81 -6.89 1.98 5.30
CA ALA A 81 -6.84 3.43 5.14
C ALA A 81 -8.23 3.93 4.70
N SER A 82 -8.97 4.57 5.59
CA SER A 82 -10.35 5.00 5.34
C SER A 82 -10.58 6.42 5.85
N ALA A 83 -11.10 7.30 4.99
CA ALA A 83 -11.42 8.68 5.37
C ALA A 83 -12.46 8.79 6.50
N HIS A 84 -13.23 7.72 6.74
CA HIS A 84 -14.28 7.66 7.76
C HIS A 84 -13.85 6.98 9.07
N ALA A 85 -12.57 6.61 9.19
CA ALA A 85 -12.05 6.00 10.41
C ALA A 85 -12.03 6.98 11.59
N GLU A 86 -12.17 6.46 12.80
CA GLU A 86 -12.09 7.26 14.03
C GLU A 86 -10.63 7.50 14.44
N VAL A 87 -9.77 6.48 14.26
CA VAL A 87 -8.36 6.53 14.63
C VAL A 87 -7.55 7.36 13.63
N LEU A 88 -6.79 8.33 14.13
CA LEU A 88 -5.84 9.10 13.33
C LEU A 88 -4.53 8.35 13.15
N LEU A 89 -3.90 8.51 11.99
CA LEU A 89 -2.60 7.88 11.72
C LEU A 89 -1.52 8.21 12.76
N PRO A 90 -1.38 9.45 13.27
CA PRO A 90 -0.41 9.75 14.32
C PRO A 90 -0.64 9.04 15.65
N ASP A 91 -1.87 8.58 15.89
CA ASP A 91 -2.27 7.91 17.14
C ASP A 91 -2.35 6.38 16.98
N PHE A 92 -1.90 5.85 15.84
CA PHE A 92 -1.95 4.42 15.54
C PHE A 92 -0.57 3.77 15.64
N ASP A 93 -0.50 2.64 16.35
CA ASP A 93 0.73 1.85 16.51
C ASP A 93 0.75 0.68 15.53
N PHE A 94 1.67 0.74 14.56
CA PHE A 94 1.94 -0.36 13.62
C PHE A 94 2.69 -1.51 14.30
N ALA A 95 2.39 -2.73 13.88
CA ALA A 95 3.10 -3.94 14.27
C ALA A 95 3.80 -4.59 13.08
N PRO A 96 4.88 -5.37 13.32
CA PRO A 96 5.55 -6.11 12.26
C PRO A 96 4.59 -7.00 11.48
N GLY A 97 4.65 -6.93 10.15
CA GLY A 97 3.80 -7.70 9.26
C GLY A 97 2.40 -7.12 9.03
N ASP A 98 2.11 -5.90 9.49
CA ASP A 98 0.85 -5.23 9.17
C ASP A 98 0.71 -5.00 7.66
N ILE A 99 -0.52 -5.20 7.16
CA ILE A 99 -0.87 -4.94 5.78
C ILE A 99 -1.74 -3.68 5.71
N ILE A 100 -1.23 -2.65 5.06
CA ILE A 100 -1.96 -1.40 4.81
C ILE A 100 -2.86 -1.60 3.59
N VAL A 101 -4.18 -1.61 3.81
CA VAL A 101 -5.17 -1.82 2.74
C VAL A 101 -5.64 -0.47 2.22
N MET A 102 -5.44 -0.24 0.92
CA MET A 102 -5.92 0.94 0.20
C MET A 102 -7.18 0.56 -0.58
N GLY A 103 -8.29 1.27 -0.34
CA GLY A 103 -9.53 1.09 -1.10
C GLY A 103 -9.41 1.61 -2.54
N ARG A 104 -10.37 1.24 -3.40
CA ARG A 104 -10.43 1.74 -4.78
C ARG A 104 -10.73 3.24 -4.81
N GLU A 105 -10.21 3.90 -5.83
CA GLU A 105 -10.27 5.36 -5.93
C GLU A 105 -11.71 5.89 -6.11
N SER A 106 -12.52 5.17 -6.87
CA SER A 106 -13.88 5.59 -7.20
C SER A 106 -14.90 5.38 -6.08
N ALA A 107 -14.70 4.35 -5.23
CA ALA A 107 -15.73 3.90 -4.28
C ALA A 107 -15.20 3.54 -2.89
N GLY A 108 -13.89 3.64 -2.64
CA GLY A 108 -13.30 3.18 -1.39
C GLY A 108 -13.36 1.66 -1.23
N ALA A 109 -13.55 1.20 -0.02
CA ALA A 109 -13.70 -0.22 0.30
C ALA A 109 -15.16 -0.52 0.69
N PRO A 110 -15.74 -1.65 0.25
CA PRO A 110 -17.08 -2.06 0.65
C PRO A 110 -17.13 -2.54 2.10
N ASP A 111 -18.33 -2.65 2.66
CA ASP A 111 -18.55 -2.97 4.07
C ASP A 111 -17.88 -4.28 4.51
N TYR A 112 -17.86 -5.31 3.66
CA TYR A 112 -17.22 -6.57 4.02
C TYR A 112 -15.70 -6.43 4.19
N VAL A 113 -15.04 -5.56 3.42
CA VAL A 113 -13.61 -5.25 3.60
C VAL A 113 -13.40 -4.46 4.89
N HIS A 114 -14.28 -3.50 5.19
CA HIS A 114 -14.25 -2.78 6.46
C HIS A 114 -14.38 -3.70 7.67
N GLN A 115 -15.24 -4.73 7.59
CA GLN A 115 -15.45 -5.71 8.66
C GLN A 115 -14.28 -6.69 8.79
N ALA A 116 -13.64 -7.05 7.68
CA ALA A 116 -12.52 -7.98 7.65
C ALA A 116 -11.19 -7.35 8.11
N CYS A 117 -11.08 -6.02 8.09
CA CYS A 117 -9.90 -5.32 8.58
C CYS A 117 -10.00 -5.11 10.10
N GLN A 118 -8.93 -5.47 10.82
CA GLN A 118 -8.86 -5.32 12.28
C GLN A 118 -8.86 -3.87 12.72
N HIS A 119 -8.25 -3.00 11.90
CA HIS A 119 -8.15 -1.57 12.18
C HIS A 119 -8.56 -0.72 10.98
N ARG A 120 -9.09 0.45 11.25
CA ARG A 120 -9.40 1.50 10.28
C ARG A 120 -8.72 2.77 10.75
N VAL A 121 -7.94 3.38 9.87
CA VAL A 121 -7.10 4.53 10.21
C VAL A 121 -7.25 5.60 9.14
N ARG A 122 -7.30 6.87 9.52
CA ARG A 122 -7.38 8.00 8.59
C ARG A 122 -6.24 8.97 8.74
N LEU A 123 -5.95 9.67 7.67
CA LEU A 123 -5.07 10.83 7.72
C LEU A 123 -5.78 12.02 8.41
N PRO A 124 -5.07 12.79 9.24
CA PRO A 124 -5.59 14.06 9.72
C PRO A 124 -5.65 15.07 8.56
N LEU A 125 -6.84 15.46 8.16
CA LEU A 125 -7.07 16.46 7.12
C LEU A 125 -7.86 17.62 7.71
N VAL A 126 -7.74 18.81 7.09
CA VAL A 126 -8.54 19.98 7.50
C VAL A 126 -10.03 19.71 7.29
N SER A 127 -10.84 20.30 8.15
CA SER A 127 -12.30 20.14 8.09
C SER A 127 -12.85 20.51 6.70
N GLY A 128 -13.77 19.69 6.17
CA GLY A 128 -14.38 19.88 4.86
C GLY A 128 -13.63 19.20 3.70
N GLN A 129 -12.38 18.73 3.89
CA GLN A 129 -11.68 17.92 2.89
C GLN A 129 -12.03 16.44 3.09
N ARG A 130 -12.27 15.71 1.98
CA ARG A 130 -12.72 14.31 2.02
C ARG A 130 -11.57 13.33 2.02
N SER A 131 -10.63 13.52 1.12
CA SER A 131 -9.50 12.60 0.90
C SER A 131 -8.42 13.27 0.06
N ILE A 132 -7.24 12.70 0.08
CA ILE A 132 -6.16 12.99 -0.87
C ILE A 132 -6.05 11.83 -1.86
N ASN A 133 -5.23 12.00 -2.89
CA ASN A 133 -4.94 10.92 -3.86
C ASN A 133 -4.47 9.66 -3.14
N VAL A 134 -4.93 8.48 -3.60
CA VAL A 134 -4.65 7.19 -2.94
C VAL A 134 -3.15 6.87 -2.91
N ALA A 135 -2.39 7.22 -3.94
CA ALA A 135 -0.94 6.99 -3.95
C ALA A 135 -0.20 7.90 -2.96
N GLN A 136 -0.66 9.14 -2.79
CA GLN A 136 -0.16 10.03 -1.75
C GLN A 136 -0.49 9.51 -0.36
N ALA A 137 -1.72 9.05 -0.14
CA ALA A 137 -2.12 8.44 1.13
C ALA A 137 -1.26 7.20 1.43
N ALA A 138 -1.09 6.30 0.46
CA ALA A 138 -0.27 5.11 0.60
C ALA A 138 1.17 5.46 0.98
N SER A 139 1.75 6.52 0.40
CA SER A 139 3.10 6.98 0.73
C SER A 139 3.23 7.44 2.18
N ILE A 140 2.23 8.16 2.69
CA ILE A 140 2.23 8.64 4.07
C ILE A 140 2.07 7.47 5.05
N PHE A 141 1.13 6.56 4.79
CA PHE A 141 0.95 5.35 5.61
C PHE A 141 2.20 4.47 5.63
N ALA A 142 2.78 4.21 4.46
CA ALA A 142 3.99 3.40 4.32
C ALA A 142 5.17 4.02 5.07
N PHE A 143 5.39 5.34 4.90
CA PHE A 143 6.46 6.04 5.60
C PHE A 143 6.30 5.94 7.12
N GLU A 144 5.10 6.19 7.65
CA GLU A 144 4.84 6.13 9.08
C GLU A 144 5.03 4.70 9.64
N ALA A 145 4.52 3.68 8.95
CA ALA A 145 4.72 2.29 9.34
C ALA A 145 6.22 1.92 9.34
N CYS A 146 6.95 2.27 8.28
CA CYS A 146 8.40 2.03 8.20
C CYS A 146 9.18 2.77 9.30
N ARG A 147 8.78 4.00 9.62
CA ARG A 147 9.39 4.80 10.69
C ARG A 147 9.19 4.13 12.05
N GLN A 148 7.97 3.75 12.39
CA GLN A 148 7.65 3.09 13.67
C GLN A 148 8.34 1.73 13.82
N LEU A 149 8.42 0.96 12.74
CA LEU A 149 9.02 -0.37 12.72
C LEU A 149 10.55 -0.35 12.54
N HIS A 150 11.16 0.83 12.49
CA HIS A 150 12.61 1.02 12.24
C HIS A 150 13.08 0.37 10.93
N TRP A 151 12.19 0.24 9.93
CA TRP A 151 12.48 -0.41 8.66
C TRP A 151 13.56 0.32 7.85
N PHE A 152 13.64 1.64 7.95
CA PHE A 152 14.64 2.43 7.22
C PHE A 152 16.09 2.09 7.58
N SER A 153 16.34 1.52 8.76
CA SER A 153 17.69 1.05 9.13
C SER A 153 18.17 -0.14 8.29
N HIS A 154 17.26 -0.79 7.54
CA HIS A 154 17.55 -1.92 6.65
C HIS A 154 17.73 -1.49 5.19
N LEU A 155 17.27 -0.29 4.84
CA LEU A 155 17.41 0.26 3.49
C LEU A 155 18.84 0.83 3.27
N GLY A 156 19.84 0.11 3.78
CA GLY A 156 21.24 0.23 3.53
C GLY A 156 21.83 1.63 3.38
N ASP A 157 22.91 1.83 4.04
CA ASP A 157 23.91 2.87 3.77
C ASP A 157 24.76 2.44 2.53
N GLU A 158 24.10 1.97 1.48
CA GLU A 158 24.74 1.83 0.19
C GLU A 158 24.96 3.24 -0.32
N THR A 159 26.22 3.66 -0.19
CA THR A 159 26.82 4.86 -0.75
C THR A 159 26.00 5.45 -1.88
N ARG A 160 25.45 6.64 -1.65
CA ARG A 160 24.88 7.47 -2.71
C ARG A 160 25.83 7.41 -3.89
N ASP A 161 25.39 6.79 -4.96
CA ASP A 161 26.04 6.95 -6.25
C ASP A 161 25.78 8.40 -6.65
N ASP A 162 26.78 9.26 -6.40
CA ASP A 162 26.75 10.69 -6.71
C ASP A 162 26.76 10.97 -8.22
N SER A 163 26.44 9.98 -9.06
CA SER A 163 26.47 10.07 -10.52
C SER A 163 25.16 10.50 -11.17
N ILE A 164 24.18 11.01 -10.39
CA ILE A 164 22.96 11.60 -10.94
C ILE A 164 22.92 13.10 -10.59
N GLU A 165 23.64 13.90 -11.39
CA GLU A 165 23.34 15.30 -11.67
C GLU A 165 22.54 15.43 -12.98
#